data_baf015441fd377219076bc32a3fa7d66
#
_entry.id   baf015441fd377219076bc32a3fa7d66
#
_cell.length_a   1.000
_cell.length_b   1.000
_cell.length_c   1.000
_cell.angle_alpha   90.00
_cell.angle_beta   90.00
_cell.angle_gamma   90.00
#
_symmetry.space_group_name_H-M   'P 1'
#
loop_
_entity.id
_entity.type
_entity.pdbx_description
1 polymer ?
#
loop_
_entity_poly.entity_id
_entity_poly.type
_entity_poly.pdbx_seq_one_letter_code
_entity_poly.pdbx_strand_id
1 'polypeptide(L)'
;MAGLKILFVSQEITPYLPESEMALIGRNLPQGIQEKGREIRTFMPKFGCINERRNQLHEVIRLSGMNIIIDDTDHPLIIKVASIQAARMQIYFIDNEDYFQRKYILQDDKGTFFEDNDERAIFFARGVAE
;
A
#
# COMPACT_ATOMS: atom_id res chain seq x y z
N MET A 1 -11.80 1.84 -24.13
CA MET A 1 -11.47 0.51 -24.64
C MET A 1 -11.67 -0.51 -23.51
N ALA A 2 -12.57 -1.45 -23.71
CA ALA A 2 -12.81 -2.52 -22.75
C ALA A 2 -11.57 -3.41 -22.68
N GLY A 3 -11.16 -3.80 -21.53
CA GLY A 3 -10.02 -4.70 -21.33
C GLY A 3 -8.71 -4.05 -20.95
N LEU A 4 -8.61 -2.73 -20.97
CA LEU A 4 -7.42 -2.08 -20.46
C LEU A 4 -7.45 -2.12 -18.94
N LYS A 5 -6.44 -2.75 -18.36
CA LYS A 5 -6.28 -2.85 -16.91
C LYS A 5 -5.07 -2.05 -16.48
N ILE A 6 -5.21 -1.27 -15.43
CA ILE A 6 -4.17 -0.36 -14.98
C ILE A 6 -3.77 -0.72 -13.54
N LEU A 7 -2.47 -0.84 -13.32
CA LEU A 7 -1.87 -0.98 -12.01
C LEU A 7 -1.29 0.36 -11.60
N PHE A 8 -1.77 0.90 -10.49
CA PHE A 8 -1.27 2.15 -9.94
C PHE A 8 -0.62 1.90 -8.59
N VAL A 9 0.59 2.39 -8.42
CA VAL A 9 1.36 2.20 -7.19
C VAL A 9 1.73 3.53 -6.60
N SER A 10 1.42 3.76 -5.33
CA SER A 10 1.74 4.99 -4.64
C SER A 10 2.17 4.69 -3.21
N GLN A 11 3.12 5.45 -2.69
CA GLN A 11 3.55 5.32 -1.31
C GLN A 11 2.54 5.93 -0.34
N GLU A 12 1.83 6.98 -0.76
CA GLU A 12 0.90 7.71 0.11
C GLU A 12 -0.41 7.97 -0.61
N ILE A 13 -1.52 7.70 0.08
CA ILE A 13 -2.88 7.91 -0.44
C ILE A 13 -3.78 8.42 0.69
N THR A 14 -4.51 9.52 0.46
CA THR A 14 -5.57 9.94 1.38
C THR A 14 -6.78 9.01 1.20
N PRO A 15 -7.52 8.68 2.24
CA PRO A 15 -7.49 9.20 3.61
C PRO A 15 -6.59 8.40 4.56
N TYR A 16 -5.83 7.42 4.09
CA TYR A 16 -5.07 6.52 4.95
C TYR A 16 -3.88 7.20 5.60
N LEU A 17 -3.28 8.15 4.90
CA LEU A 17 -2.20 8.98 5.42
C LEU A 17 -2.58 10.46 5.32
N PRO A 18 -1.89 11.34 6.08
CA PRO A 18 -2.15 12.77 6.04
C PRO A 18 -1.98 13.36 4.63
N GLU A 19 -2.61 14.47 4.36
CA GLU A 19 -2.52 15.12 3.07
C GLU A 19 -1.09 15.50 2.72
N SER A 20 -0.70 15.18 1.49
CA SER A 20 0.55 15.59 0.85
C SER A 20 0.26 15.63 -0.65
N GLU A 21 1.16 16.19 -1.44
CA GLU A 21 0.95 16.17 -2.90
C GLU A 21 0.83 14.74 -3.42
N MET A 22 1.71 13.85 -2.96
CA MET A 22 1.68 12.44 -3.35
C MET A 22 0.37 11.77 -2.92
N ALA A 23 -0.07 12.01 -1.68
CA ALA A 23 -1.29 11.39 -1.15
C ALA A 23 -2.54 11.87 -1.89
N LEU A 24 -2.60 13.15 -2.25
CA LEU A 24 -3.71 13.70 -3.01
C LEU A 24 -3.74 13.16 -4.43
N ILE A 25 -2.59 13.06 -5.11
CA ILE A 25 -2.50 12.48 -6.43
C ILE A 25 -2.90 10.99 -6.36
N GLY A 26 -2.41 10.26 -5.36
CA GLY A 26 -2.75 8.85 -5.16
C GLY A 26 -4.25 8.62 -4.95
N ARG A 27 -4.94 9.61 -4.38
CA ARG A 27 -6.40 9.56 -4.18
C ARG A 27 -7.17 9.96 -5.43
N ASN A 28 -6.75 11.03 -6.09
CA ASN A 28 -7.55 11.66 -7.12
C ASN A 28 -7.31 11.08 -8.52
N LEU A 29 -6.08 10.74 -8.87
CA LEU A 29 -5.77 10.23 -10.20
C LEU A 29 -6.42 8.88 -10.49
N PRO A 30 -6.30 7.87 -9.62
CA PRO A 30 -6.98 6.59 -9.84
C PRO A 30 -8.50 6.75 -9.90
N GLN A 31 -9.08 7.61 -9.08
CA GLN A 31 -10.52 7.86 -9.09
C GLN A 31 -10.96 8.42 -10.44
N GLY A 32 -10.23 9.42 -10.97
CA GLY A 32 -10.54 10.00 -12.27
C GLY A 32 -10.45 8.99 -13.40
N ILE A 33 -9.48 8.10 -13.35
CA ILE A 33 -9.31 7.03 -14.36
C ILE A 33 -10.47 6.05 -14.28
N GLN A 34 -10.88 5.66 -13.06
CA GLN A 34 -11.99 4.73 -12.87
C GLN A 34 -13.31 5.33 -13.35
N GLU A 35 -13.53 6.61 -13.11
CA GLU A 35 -14.73 7.31 -13.55
C GLU A 35 -14.85 7.35 -15.08
N LYS A 36 -13.74 7.20 -15.80
CA LYS A 36 -13.72 7.10 -17.25
C LYS A 36 -13.94 5.68 -17.78
N GLY A 37 -14.31 4.75 -16.89
CA GLY A 37 -14.64 3.38 -17.26
C GLY A 37 -13.44 2.45 -17.40
N ARG A 38 -12.27 2.85 -16.92
CA ARG A 38 -11.07 2.01 -16.95
C ARG A 38 -10.97 1.18 -15.66
N GLU A 39 -10.55 -0.06 -15.78
CA GLU A 39 -10.27 -0.90 -14.62
C GLU A 39 -8.91 -0.55 -14.06
N ILE A 40 -8.85 -0.19 -12.77
CA ILE A 40 -7.61 0.19 -12.11
C ILE A 40 -7.53 -0.48 -10.73
N ARG A 41 -6.35 -0.99 -10.41
CA ARG A 41 -6.02 -1.50 -9.08
C ARG A 41 -4.90 -0.64 -8.49
N THR A 42 -5.08 -0.24 -7.25
CA THR A 42 -4.15 0.68 -6.57
C THR A 42 -3.50 -0.03 -5.38
N PHE A 43 -2.20 0.14 -5.23
CA PHE A 43 -1.40 -0.49 -4.19
C PHE A 43 -0.59 0.55 -3.42
N MET A 44 -0.48 0.36 -2.12
CA MET A 44 0.39 1.15 -1.26
C MET A 44 0.94 0.31 -0.11
N PRO A 45 2.05 0.73 0.52
CA PRO A 45 2.53 0.05 1.72
C PRO A 45 1.56 0.25 2.89
N LYS A 46 1.40 -0.79 3.71
CA LYS A 46 0.59 -0.70 4.93
C LYS A 46 1.50 -0.22 6.07
N PHE A 47 1.72 1.08 6.18
CA PHE A 47 2.48 1.63 7.29
C PHE A 47 1.76 1.40 8.62
N GLY A 48 2.53 1.19 9.69
CA GLY A 48 1.96 0.89 11.01
C GLY A 48 1.08 1.99 11.59
N CYS A 49 1.27 3.23 11.12
CA CYS A 49 0.42 4.35 11.54
C CYS A 49 -0.98 4.34 10.92
N ILE A 50 -1.22 3.49 9.93
CA ILE A 50 -2.55 3.38 9.31
C ILE A 50 -3.45 2.57 10.23
N ASN A 51 -4.58 3.17 10.63
CA ASN A 51 -5.53 2.52 11.53
C ASN A 51 -6.39 1.53 10.74
N GLU A 52 -6.16 0.23 10.95
CA GLU A 52 -6.85 -0.83 10.20
C GLU A 52 -8.35 -0.88 10.52
N ARG A 53 -8.68 -0.70 11.79
CA ARG A 53 -10.09 -0.77 12.22
C ARG A 53 -10.89 0.41 11.71
N ARG A 54 -10.34 1.60 11.83
CA ARG A 54 -11.00 2.83 11.38
C ARG A 54 -11.22 2.84 9.87
N ASN A 55 -10.26 2.33 9.12
CA ASN A 55 -10.30 2.30 7.66
C ASN A 55 -10.86 0.99 7.10
N GLN A 56 -11.24 0.05 7.97
CA GLN A 56 -11.87 -1.21 7.60
C GLN A 56 -11.00 -2.04 6.64
N LEU A 57 -9.73 -2.22 6.99
CA LEU A 57 -8.84 -3.08 6.24
C LEU A 57 -9.13 -4.55 6.53
N HIS A 58 -9.12 -5.37 5.50
CA HIS A 58 -9.32 -6.82 5.60
C HIS A 58 -8.16 -7.55 4.92
N GLU A 59 -7.68 -8.61 5.54
CA GLU A 59 -6.64 -9.43 4.93
C GLU A 59 -7.22 -10.26 3.76
N VAL A 60 -6.50 -10.29 2.64
CA VAL A 60 -6.86 -11.15 1.50
C VAL A 60 -6.10 -12.45 1.68
N ILE A 61 -6.71 -13.41 2.37
CA ILE A 61 -6.05 -14.64 2.83
C ILE A 61 -5.47 -15.44 1.67
N ARG A 62 -6.19 -15.59 0.59
CA ARG A 62 -5.74 -16.38 -0.57
C ARG A 62 -4.52 -15.81 -1.29
N LEU A 63 -4.24 -14.54 -1.09
CA LEU A 63 -3.08 -13.86 -1.70
C LEU A 63 -1.94 -13.67 -0.70
N SER A 64 -2.18 -13.94 0.58
CA SER A 64 -1.21 -13.74 1.64
C SER A 64 -0.44 -15.03 1.93
N GLY A 65 0.69 -14.88 2.60
CA GLY A 65 1.48 -16.02 3.09
C GLY A 65 2.68 -16.39 2.22
N MET A 66 2.84 -15.80 1.04
CA MET A 66 4.04 -15.98 0.24
C MET A 66 5.23 -15.34 0.96
N ASN A 67 6.37 -16.02 1.01
CA ASN A 67 7.58 -15.46 1.58
C ASN A 67 8.39 -14.73 0.52
N ILE A 68 8.83 -13.52 0.86
CA ILE A 68 9.75 -12.73 0.03
C ILE A 68 11.11 -12.76 0.73
N ILE A 69 12.12 -13.24 0.03
CA ILE A 69 13.47 -13.35 0.58
C ILE A 69 14.24 -12.07 0.31
N ILE A 70 14.71 -11.44 1.38
CA ILE A 70 15.55 -10.25 1.31
C ILE A 70 16.73 -10.50 2.25
N ASP A 71 17.96 -10.40 1.71
CA ASP A 71 19.19 -10.59 2.48
C ASP A 71 19.19 -11.92 3.25
N ASP A 72 18.82 -13.00 2.55
CA ASP A 72 18.73 -14.38 3.07
C ASP A 72 17.72 -14.59 4.20
N THR A 73 16.82 -13.64 4.41
CA THR A 73 15.77 -13.75 5.44
C THR A 73 14.40 -13.75 4.79
N ASP A 74 13.55 -14.66 5.24
CA ASP A 74 12.17 -14.77 4.77
C ASP A 74 11.29 -13.70 5.43
N HIS A 75 10.48 -13.04 4.61
CA HIS A 75 9.50 -12.06 5.09
C HIS A 75 8.14 -12.41 4.52
N PRO A 76 7.17 -12.82 5.37
CA PRO A 76 5.83 -13.16 4.88
C PRO A 76 5.13 -11.95 4.25
N LEU A 77 4.60 -12.14 3.07
CA LEU A 77 3.79 -11.14 2.39
C LEU A 77 2.35 -11.24 2.89
N ILE A 78 1.83 -10.13 3.39
CA ILE A 78 0.43 -10.03 3.81
C ILE A 78 -0.21 -8.96 2.94
N ILE A 79 -1.34 -9.28 2.33
CA ILE A 79 -2.08 -8.35 1.49
C ILE A 79 -3.40 -8.02 2.15
N LYS A 80 -3.66 -6.74 2.34
CA LYS A 80 -4.91 -6.25 2.91
C LYS A 80 -5.61 -5.36 1.90
N VAL A 81 -6.90 -5.21 2.02
CA VAL A 81 -7.71 -4.40 1.11
C VAL A 81 -8.67 -3.52 1.90
N ALA A 82 -8.87 -2.31 1.42
CA ALA A 82 -9.90 -1.41 1.92
C ALA A 82 -10.60 -0.72 0.74
N SER A 83 -11.82 -0.29 0.96
CA SER A 83 -12.61 0.40 -0.06
C SER A 83 -12.82 1.86 0.33
N ILE A 84 -12.66 2.75 -0.64
CA ILE A 84 -13.12 4.13 -0.51
C ILE A 84 -14.49 4.17 -1.17
N GLN A 85 -15.54 4.04 -0.35
CA GLN A 85 -16.90 3.83 -0.85
C GLN A 85 -17.42 5.00 -1.68
N ALA A 86 -17.09 6.23 -1.29
CA ALA A 86 -17.52 7.40 -2.02
C ALA A 86 -17.02 7.43 -3.46
N ALA A 87 -15.88 6.80 -3.72
CA ALA A 87 -15.27 6.75 -5.05
C ALA A 87 -15.35 5.37 -5.69
N ARG A 88 -15.88 4.38 -5.00
CA ARG A 88 -15.93 2.97 -5.42
C ARG A 88 -14.54 2.40 -5.75
N MET A 89 -13.54 2.87 -5.03
CA MET A 89 -12.14 2.45 -5.21
C MET A 89 -11.78 1.38 -4.20
N GLN A 90 -10.96 0.42 -4.63
CA GLN A 90 -10.32 -0.54 -3.73
C GLN A 90 -8.83 -0.27 -3.70
N ILE A 91 -8.28 -0.20 -2.48
CA ILE A 91 -6.86 0.01 -2.26
C ILE A 91 -6.29 -1.25 -1.64
N TYR A 92 -5.25 -1.80 -2.24
CA TYR A 92 -4.53 -2.97 -1.74
C TYR A 92 -3.29 -2.52 -0.98
N PHE A 93 -3.06 -3.13 0.17
CA PHE A 93 -1.96 -2.78 1.06
C PHE A 93 -0.99 -3.94 1.13
N ILE A 94 0.28 -3.64 0.93
CA ILE A 94 1.38 -4.60 1.10
C ILE A 94 1.87 -4.45 2.54
N ASP A 95 1.77 -5.51 3.32
CA ASP A 95 2.09 -5.49 4.74
C ASP A 95 3.12 -6.57 5.11
N ASN A 96 3.86 -6.28 6.17
CA ASN A 96 4.79 -7.22 6.80
C ASN A 96 5.13 -6.69 8.19
N GLU A 97 5.16 -7.58 9.19
CA GLU A 97 5.42 -7.18 10.57
C GLU A 97 6.81 -6.57 10.76
N ASP A 98 7.82 -7.06 10.05
CA ASP A 98 9.19 -6.60 10.24
C ASP A 98 9.41 -5.20 9.67
N TYR A 99 8.78 -4.88 8.55
CA TYR A 99 9.07 -3.66 7.81
C TYR A 99 8.04 -2.55 8.03
N PHE A 100 6.78 -2.87 8.21
CA PHE A 100 5.72 -1.87 8.21
C PHE A 100 4.98 -1.70 9.54
N GLN A 101 5.21 -2.56 10.52
CA GLN A 101 4.62 -2.41 11.86
C GLN A 101 5.38 -1.36 12.67
N ARG A 102 5.44 -0.15 12.14
CA ARG A 102 6.13 0.98 12.76
C ARG A 102 5.20 2.17 12.81
N LYS A 103 5.31 2.94 13.89
CA LYS A 103 4.46 4.10 14.12
C LYS A 103 4.68 5.20 13.07
N TYR A 104 5.86 5.28 12.50
CA TYR A 104 6.25 6.32 11.55
C TYR A 104 6.51 5.73 10.18
N ILE A 105 6.45 6.58 9.13
CA ILE A 105 6.54 6.13 7.75
C ILE A 105 7.99 5.84 7.33
N LEU A 106 8.85 6.86 7.27
CA LEU A 106 10.24 6.71 6.82
C LEU A 106 11.27 7.09 7.87
N GLN A 107 10.85 7.77 8.92
CA GLN A 107 11.72 8.31 9.96
C GLN A 107 11.20 7.89 11.32
N ASP A 108 12.10 7.83 12.31
CA ASP A 108 11.69 7.59 13.69
C ASP A 108 11.17 8.89 14.35
N ASP A 109 10.86 8.85 15.65
CA ASP A 109 10.34 10.00 16.38
C ASP A 109 11.35 11.15 16.50
N LYS A 110 12.62 10.89 16.21
CA LYS A 110 13.69 11.89 16.24
C LYS A 110 14.01 12.47 14.86
N GLY A 111 13.27 12.05 13.84
CA GLY A 111 13.50 12.48 12.47
C GLY A 111 14.62 11.75 11.75
N THR A 112 15.13 10.66 12.32
CA THR A 112 16.17 9.84 11.69
C THR A 112 15.55 8.81 10.78
N PHE A 113 16.01 8.73 9.53
CA PHE A 113 15.50 7.72 8.59
C PHE A 113 15.82 6.31 9.08
N PHE A 114 14.88 5.39 8.86
CA PHE A 114 15.12 4.00 9.20
C PHE A 114 16.24 3.42 8.33
N GLU A 115 17.13 2.65 8.94
CA GLU A 115 18.28 2.06 8.24
C GLU A 115 17.85 1.07 7.16
N ASP A 116 16.71 0.42 7.32
CA ASP A 116 16.22 -0.58 6.38
C ASP A 116 15.18 -0.04 5.38
N ASN A 117 15.13 1.28 5.16
CA ASN A 117 14.20 1.85 4.18
C ASN A 117 14.40 1.28 2.78
N ASP A 118 15.63 0.95 2.40
CA ASP A 118 15.92 0.31 1.12
C ASP A 118 15.28 -1.08 1.04
N GLU A 119 15.41 -1.89 2.09
CA GLU A 119 14.78 -3.21 2.14
C GLU A 119 13.25 -3.11 2.16
N ARG A 120 12.71 -2.11 2.86
CA ARG A 120 11.27 -1.85 2.89
C ARG A 120 10.74 -1.52 1.49
N ALA A 121 11.47 -0.72 0.74
CA ALA A 121 11.09 -0.39 -0.63
C ALA A 121 11.16 -1.61 -1.54
N ILE A 122 12.20 -2.44 -1.39
CA ILE A 122 12.32 -3.68 -2.15
C ILE A 122 11.16 -4.63 -1.84
N PHE A 123 10.83 -4.80 -0.56
CA PHE A 123 9.71 -5.65 -0.15
C PHE A 123 8.40 -5.18 -0.77
N PHE A 124 8.14 -3.89 -0.72
CA PHE A 124 6.92 -3.33 -1.31
C PHE A 124 6.87 -3.60 -2.81
N ALA A 125 7.94 -3.28 -3.52
CA ALA A 125 8.00 -3.46 -4.97
C ALA A 125 7.80 -4.93 -5.37
N ARG A 126 8.45 -5.85 -4.68
CA ARG A 126 8.30 -7.29 -4.96
C ARG A 126 6.92 -7.79 -4.61
N GLY A 127 6.34 -7.31 -3.51
CA GLY A 127 4.98 -7.66 -3.12
C GLY A 127 3.96 -7.24 -4.15
N VAL A 128 4.11 -6.06 -4.74
CA VAL A 128 3.23 -5.58 -5.80
C VAL A 128 3.39 -6.44 -7.06
N ALA A 129 4.62 -6.82 -7.40
CA ALA A 129 4.90 -7.63 -8.59
C ALA A 129 4.32 -9.04 -8.51
N GLU A 130 4.27 -9.59 -7.31
CA GLU A 130 3.69 -10.92 -7.11
C GLU A 130 2.17 -10.84 -7.08
#